data_10cead2551450a98de44f836d08eb8dc
#
_entry.id   10cead2551450a98de44f836d08eb8dc
#
_cell.length_a   1.000
_cell.length_b   1.000
_cell.length_c   1.000
_cell.angle_alpha   90.00
_cell.angle_beta   90.00
_cell.angle_gamma   90.00
#
_symmetry.space_group_name_H-M   'P 1'
#
loop_
_entity.id
_entity.type
_entity.pdbx_description
1 polymer ?
#
loop_
_entity_poly.entity_id
_entity_poly.type
_entity_poly.pdbx_seq_one_letter_code
_entity_poly.pdbx_strand_id
1 'polypeptide(L)'
;RATRLEEVAREELAELTRDERVLDFRGRGAMLALEFVTENGDPDDELVHKIAAAMKEEGILILTCGLDHNVIRLLPPLAIPEHLWREGLQALIEKFNQFK
;
A
#
# COMPACT_ATOMS: atom_id res chain seq x y z
N ARG A 1 4.71 9.87 16.70
CA ARG A 1 3.59 9.02 16.27
C ARG A 1 3.68 8.68 14.79
N ALA A 2 3.89 9.69 13.95
CA ALA A 2 4.04 9.44 12.51
C ALA A 2 5.25 8.54 12.22
N THR A 3 6.35 8.72 12.94
CA THR A 3 7.54 7.89 12.81
C THR A 3 7.22 6.43 13.14
N ARG A 4 6.41 6.20 14.17
CA ARG A 4 6.02 4.84 14.54
C ARG A 4 5.15 4.19 13.47
N LEU A 5 4.25 4.96 12.85
CA LEU A 5 3.42 4.43 11.76
C LEU A 5 4.30 4.03 10.57
N GLU A 6 5.31 4.82 10.26
CA GLU A 6 6.27 4.49 9.21
C GLU A 6 7.04 3.22 9.53
N GLU A 7 7.54 3.09 10.76
CA GLU A 7 8.28 1.90 11.18
C GLU A 7 7.43 0.63 11.02
N VAL A 8 6.18 0.69 11.46
CA VAL A 8 5.25 -0.44 11.35
C VAL A 8 5.01 -0.80 9.90
N ALA A 9 4.80 0.20 9.04
CA ALA A 9 4.57 -0.03 7.62
C ALA A 9 5.78 -0.70 6.96
N ARG A 10 6.99 -0.22 7.25
CA ARG A 10 8.20 -0.80 6.67
C ARG A 10 8.42 -2.23 7.14
N GLU A 11 8.09 -2.51 8.40
CA GLU A 11 8.18 -3.84 8.97
C GLU A 11 7.18 -4.79 8.33
N GLU A 12 5.90 -4.40 8.27
CA GLU A 12 4.83 -5.24 7.72
C GLU A 12 4.98 -5.45 6.21
N LEU A 13 5.42 -4.44 5.48
CA LEU A 13 5.51 -4.50 4.02
C LEU A 13 6.89 -4.96 3.50
N ALA A 14 7.77 -5.42 4.39
CA ALA A 14 9.13 -5.78 4.00
C ALA A 14 9.18 -6.83 2.89
N GLU A 15 8.36 -7.87 2.96
CA GLU A 15 8.32 -8.91 1.92
C GLU A 15 7.67 -8.42 0.63
N LEU A 16 6.57 -7.68 0.77
CA LEU A 16 5.85 -7.13 -0.38
C LEU A 16 6.78 -6.24 -1.22
N THR A 17 7.59 -5.42 -0.56
CA THR A 17 8.47 -4.49 -1.26
C THR A 17 9.64 -5.17 -1.96
N ARG A 18 9.85 -6.46 -1.74
CA ARG A 18 10.85 -7.26 -2.47
C ARG A 18 10.30 -7.85 -3.75
N ASP A 19 8.98 -7.81 -3.94
CA ASP A 19 8.36 -8.35 -5.14
C ASP A 19 8.69 -7.48 -6.35
N GLU A 20 8.96 -8.10 -7.49
CA GLU A 20 9.29 -7.40 -8.73
C GLU A 20 8.17 -6.47 -9.20
N ARG A 21 6.94 -6.73 -8.78
CA ARG A 21 5.78 -5.92 -9.13
C ARG A 21 5.71 -4.63 -8.33
N VAL A 22 6.56 -4.46 -7.34
CA VAL A 22 6.66 -3.23 -6.54
C VAL A 22 7.91 -2.49 -6.96
N LEU A 23 7.70 -1.40 -7.70
CA LEU A 23 8.83 -0.60 -8.20
C LEU A 23 9.47 0.23 -7.11
N ASP A 24 8.66 0.79 -6.22
CA ASP A 24 9.15 1.70 -5.20
C ASP A 24 8.20 1.76 -4.00
N PHE A 25 8.79 1.99 -2.83
CA PHE A 25 8.06 2.26 -1.60
C PHE A 25 8.73 3.48 -0.97
N ARG A 26 8.03 4.60 -0.95
CA ARG A 26 8.59 5.88 -0.53
C ARG A 26 7.67 6.66 0.38
N GLY A 27 8.21 7.72 0.97
CA GLY A 27 7.47 8.60 1.84
C GLY A 27 8.00 8.59 3.25
N ARG A 28 7.37 9.36 4.12
CA ARG A 28 7.76 9.49 5.52
C ARG A 28 6.55 9.63 6.42
N GLY A 29 6.69 9.11 7.62
CA GLY A 29 5.65 9.22 8.65
C GLY A 29 4.37 8.57 8.20
N ALA A 30 3.29 9.34 8.20
CA ALA A 30 1.96 8.85 7.83
C ALA A 30 1.62 9.10 6.36
N MET A 31 2.61 9.49 5.54
CA MET A 31 2.41 9.73 4.11
C MET A 31 3.33 8.80 3.32
N LEU A 32 2.82 7.61 3.02
CA LEU A 32 3.59 6.57 2.35
C LEU A 32 2.97 6.24 1.00
N ALA A 33 3.79 5.84 0.04
CA ALA A 33 3.34 5.50 -1.30
C ALA A 33 4.02 4.24 -1.81
N LEU A 34 3.22 3.36 -2.43
CA LEU A 34 3.70 2.16 -3.10
C LEU A 34 3.42 2.28 -4.58
N GLU A 35 4.43 2.08 -5.39
CA GLU A 35 4.31 2.15 -6.84
C GLU A 35 4.43 0.75 -7.43
N PHE A 36 3.46 0.37 -8.28
CA PHE A 36 3.36 -0.98 -8.82
C PHE A 36 3.58 -1.01 -10.32
N VAL A 37 4.19 -2.09 -10.80
CA VAL A 37 4.45 -2.30 -12.22
C VAL A 37 4.03 -3.71 -12.62
N THR A 38 3.82 -3.91 -13.93
CA THR A 38 3.56 -5.22 -14.51
C THR A 38 4.87 -6.01 -14.57
N GLU A 39 4.78 -7.28 -14.96
CA GLU A 39 5.96 -8.11 -15.17
C GLU A 39 6.93 -7.50 -16.18
N ASN A 40 6.41 -6.70 -17.10
CA ASN A 40 7.22 -6.05 -18.14
C ASN A 40 7.75 -4.68 -17.70
N GLY A 41 7.44 -4.25 -16.47
CA GLY A 41 7.90 -2.97 -15.94
C GLY A 41 7.02 -1.78 -16.29
N ASP A 42 5.86 -1.98 -16.90
CA ASP A 42 4.92 -0.91 -17.20
C ASP A 42 4.09 -0.57 -15.96
N PRO A 43 3.61 0.68 -15.83
CA PRO A 43 2.73 1.04 -14.72
C PRO A 43 1.50 0.13 -14.67
N ASP A 44 1.19 -0.39 -13.49
CA ASP A 44 0.08 -1.34 -13.32
C ASP A 44 -1.09 -0.70 -12.58
N ASP A 45 -1.88 0.07 -13.31
CA ASP A 45 -3.06 0.72 -12.75
C ASP A 45 -4.19 -0.27 -12.48
N GLU A 46 -4.28 -1.34 -13.24
CA GLU A 46 -5.31 -2.36 -13.05
C GLU A 46 -5.14 -3.04 -11.69
N LEU A 47 -3.92 -3.43 -11.34
CA LEU A 47 -3.62 -4.04 -10.04
C LEU A 47 -3.98 -3.10 -8.90
N VAL A 48 -3.60 -1.83 -9.02
CA VAL A 48 -3.88 -0.82 -8.00
C VAL A 48 -5.38 -0.63 -7.82
N HIS A 49 -6.15 -0.56 -8.90
CA HIS A 49 -7.59 -0.40 -8.81
C HIS A 49 -8.27 -1.60 -8.14
N LYS A 50 -7.81 -2.80 -8.45
CA LYS A 50 -8.35 -4.03 -7.84
C LYS A 50 -8.07 -4.06 -6.34
N ILE A 51 -6.84 -3.75 -5.95
CA ILE A 51 -6.47 -3.71 -4.53
C ILE A 51 -7.29 -2.65 -3.81
N ALA A 52 -7.37 -1.44 -4.37
CA ALA A 52 -8.09 -0.33 -3.75
C ALA A 52 -9.58 -0.65 -3.58
N ALA A 53 -10.21 -1.25 -4.60
CA ALA A 53 -11.62 -1.62 -4.53
C ALA A 53 -11.87 -2.65 -3.44
N ALA A 54 -11.02 -3.67 -3.34
CA ALA A 54 -11.15 -4.71 -2.33
C ALA A 54 -10.95 -4.15 -0.92
N MET A 55 -9.98 -3.25 -0.75
CA MET A 55 -9.73 -2.61 0.55
C MET A 55 -10.88 -1.72 0.97
N LYS A 56 -11.48 -1.01 0.01
CA LYS A 56 -12.63 -0.16 0.26
C LYS A 56 -13.82 -0.98 0.76
N GLU A 57 -14.04 -2.16 0.19
CA GLU A 57 -15.10 -3.05 0.63
C GLU A 57 -14.93 -3.46 2.09
N GLU A 58 -13.69 -3.52 2.56
CA GLU A 58 -13.40 -3.88 3.94
C GLU A 58 -13.32 -2.65 4.85
N GLY A 59 -13.68 -1.46 4.33
CA GLY A 59 -13.72 -0.24 5.12
C GLY A 59 -12.35 0.41 5.33
N ILE A 60 -11.34 0.02 4.56
CA ILE A 60 -9.99 0.56 4.67
C ILE A 60 -9.80 1.63 3.59
N LEU A 61 -9.43 2.85 4.01
CA LEU A 61 -9.25 3.96 3.08
C LEU A 61 -7.86 3.92 2.47
N ILE A 62 -7.82 3.73 1.14
CA ILE A 62 -6.61 3.82 0.35
C ILE A 62 -6.91 4.77 -0.82
N LEU A 63 -6.07 5.80 -0.96
CA LEU A 63 -6.21 6.74 -2.06
C LEU A 63 -5.27 6.31 -3.19
N THR A 64 -5.83 6.15 -4.39
CA THR A 64 -5.03 5.88 -5.57
C THR A 64 -4.59 7.21 -6.18
N CYS A 65 -3.35 7.28 -6.64
CA CYS A 65 -2.82 8.50 -7.23
C CYS A 65 -1.66 8.18 -8.17
N GLY A 66 -1.07 9.25 -8.72
CA GLY A 66 0.02 9.13 -9.68
C GLY A 66 -0.47 9.42 -11.10
N LEU A 67 0.47 9.71 -12.01
CA LEU A 67 0.13 10.02 -13.40
C LEU A 67 -0.55 8.84 -14.09
N ASP A 68 -0.09 7.63 -13.80
CA ASP A 68 -0.60 6.42 -14.43
C ASP A 68 -1.52 5.63 -13.50
N HIS A 69 -1.88 6.22 -12.36
CA HIS A 69 -2.74 5.60 -11.35
C HIS A 69 -2.20 4.26 -10.83
N ASN A 70 -0.90 4.07 -10.90
CA ASN A 70 -0.23 2.85 -10.44
C ASN A 70 0.35 2.99 -9.03
N VAL A 71 -0.02 4.04 -8.33
CA VAL A 71 0.49 4.32 -6.98
C VAL A 71 -0.64 4.22 -5.98
N ILE A 72 -0.39 3.49 -4.89
CA ILE A 72 -1.28 3.48 -3.73
C ILE A 72 -0.66 4.37 -2.66
N ARG A 73 -1.40 5.38 -2.25
CA ARG A 73 -0.95 6.27 -1.18
C ARG A 73 -1.64 5.88 0.12
N LEU A 74 -0.84 5.67 1.14
CA LEU A 74 -1.32 5.27 2.46
C LEU A 74 -1.34 6.50 3.37
N LEU A 75 -2.54 6.88 3.80
CA LEU A 75 -2.75 8.09 4.59
C LEU A 75 -3.57 7.77 5.85
N PRO A 76 -3.00 7.03 6.81
CA PRO A 76 -3.74 6.71 8.03
C PRO A 76 -3.88 7.96 8.92
N PRO A 77 -4.97 8.04 9.71
CA PRO A 77 -5.05 9.06 10.75
C PRO A 77 -3.90 8.89 11.73
N LEU A 78 -3.31 9.98 12.20
CA LEU A 78 -2.19 9.90 13.16
C LEU A 78 -2.59 9.21 14.46
N ALA A 79 -3.86 9.27 14.83
CA ALA A 79 -4.35 8.66 16.06
C ALA A 79 -4.78 7.20 15.89
N ILE A 80 -4.55 6.59 14.73
CA ILE A 80 -4.96 5.20 14.51
C ILE A 80 -4.25 4.27 15.50
N PRO A 81 -4.96 3.34 16.15
CA PRO A 81 -4.29 2.35 16.99
C PRO A 81 -3.36 1.48 16.15
N GLU A 82 -2.21 1.13 16.71
CA GLU A 82 -1.20 0.37 16.00
C GLU A 82 -1.75 -0.96 15.45
N HIS A 83 -2.57 -1.67 16.23
CA HIS A 83 -3.11 -2.95 15.78
C HIS A 83 -4.02 -2.80 14.55
N LEU A 84 -4.76 -1.71 14.47
CA LEU A 84 -5.61 -1.45 13.30
C LEU A 84 -4.77 -1.09 12.07
N TRP A 85 -3.68 -0.36 12.29
CA TRP A 85 -2.74 -0.03 11.23
C TRP A 85 -2.10 -1.31 10.66
N ARG A 86 -1.67 -2.21 11.55
CA ARG A 86 -1.11 -3.51 11.14
C ARG A 86 -2.13 -4.35 10.37
N GLU A 87 -3.37 -4.40 10.85
CA GLU A 87 -4.45 -5.13 10.15
C GLU A 87 -4.67 -4.58 8.75
N GLY A 88 -4.67 -3.26 8.61
CA GLY A 88 -4.82 -2.63 7.29
C GLY A 88 -3.68 -2.98 6.34
N LEU A 89 -2.44 -2.97 6.84
CA LEU A 89 -1.29 -3.33 6.04
C LEU A 89 -1.31 -4.81 5.65
N GLN A 90 -1.73 -5.68 6.56
CA GLN A 90 -1.86 -7.11 6.28
C GLN A 90 -2.95 -7.37 5.24
N ALA A 91 -4.05 -6.61 5.29
CA ALA A 91 -5.09 -6.71 4.27
C ALA A 91 -4.56 -6.28 2.90
N LEU A 92 -3.75 -5.24 2.87
CA LEU A 92 -3.12 -4.78 1.62
C LEU A 92 -2.24 -5.89 1.02
N ILE A 93 -1.42 -6.54 1.84
CA ILE A 93 -0.56 -7.65 1.42
C ILE A 93 -1.41 -8.79 0.86
N GLU A 94 -2.48 -9.14 1.54
CA GLU A 94 -3.39 -10.19 1.11
C GLU A 94 -3.99 -9.90 -0.25
N LYS A 95 -4.48 -8.67 -0.46
CA LYS A 95 -5.06 -8.28 -1.75
C LYS A 95 -4.01 -8.23 -2.86
N PHE A 96 -2.82 -7.73 -2.55
CA PHE A 96 -1.72 -7.75 -3.51
C PHE A 96 -1.42 -9.18 -3.97
N ASN A 97 -1.30 -10.11 -3.04
CA ASN A 97 -1.03 -11.51 -3.36
C ASN A 97 -2.17 -12.17 -4.14
N GLN A 98 -3.40 -11.74 -3.86
CA GLN A 98 -4.57 -12.27 -4.54
C GLN A 98 -4.63 -11.83 -6.01
N PHE A 99 -4.27 -10.59 -6.28
CA PHE A 99 -4.47 -9.99 -7.61
C PHE A 99 -3.22 -9.92 -8.48
N LYS A 100 -2.02 -10.06 -7.91
CA LYS A 100 -0.80 -10.00 -8.71
C LYS A 100 -0.67 -11.22 -9.69
#